data_c3c6b92c810b15b74c5a5a8ea05ce644
#
_entry.id   c3c6b92c810b15b74c5a5a8ea05ce644
#
_cell.length_a   1.000
_cell.length_b   1.000
_cell.length_c   1.000
_cell.angle_alpha   90.00
_cell.angle_beta   90.00
_cell.angle_gamma   90.00
#
_symmetry.space_group_name_H-M   'P 1'
#
loop_
_entity.id
_entity.type
_entity.pdbx_description
1 polymer ?
#
loop_
_entity_poly.entity_id
_entity_poly.type
_entity_poly.pdbx_seq_one_letter_code
_entity_poly.pdbx_strand_id
1 'polypeptide(L)'
;MSSDGGAILLKQVDDRLGFSRRFAACFRDERHPAFVEYRVEDLVRQRIMGLALGYEDLNDHDALRHDPVMGLVSGRLSGGRANCAALAGKSTLNRLECSGQQADRYCRIIADHDALAALFVSVFMDQHERAPTRIILDVDATDDRIHGHQEGRAFHGYYGHTCYLPLYIFCGDHLLSATLRTADRDPGKEALADIRRIVKQIRNRWPRVRLLVRGDSGFARDPLMTWCEDNHVDFLFGLAGNTRLYERIASLSAEVRDEAATTGKAARGFASFDWITKDSWTRRRRVVAKAEWRHGNRYHRFIVTTLPQGTSEPRHLYEQVYCARGDMCQVVRRHWHNRGFRRPVS
;
A
#
# COMPACT_ATOMS: atom_id res chain seq x y z
N MET A 1 14.81 21.37 -26.59
CA MET A 1 14.87 21.70 -25.15
C MET A 1 13.92 20.73 -24.43
N SER A 2 14.40 20.03 -23.41
CA SER A 2 13.53 19.16 -22.61
C SER A 2 12.91 19.97 -21.48
N SER A 3 11.60 19.75 -21.21
CA SER A 3 10.92 20.30 -20.03
C SER A 3 11.30 19.62 -18.72
N ASP A 4 12.01 18.48 -18.81
CA ASP A 4 12.24 17.55 -17.70
C ASP A 4 13.56 17.73 -16.98
N GLY A 5 14.13 18.94 -17.00
CA GLY A 5 15.43 19.25 -16.34
C GLY A 5 15.48 18.87 -14.86
N GLY A 6 14.36 18.87 -14.14
CA GLY A 6 14.24 18.39 -12.76
C GLY A 6 14.53 16.90 -12.57
N ALA A 7 14.51 16.11 -13.63
CA ALA A 7 14.81 14.67 -13.61
C ALA A 7 16.24 14.35 -13.12
N ILE A 8 17.16 15.30 -13.24
CA ILE A 8 18.54 15.16 -12.74
C ILE A 8 18.56 14.92 -11.23
N LEU A 9 17.65 15.55 -10.48
CA LEU A 9 17.53 15.33 -9.03
C LEU A 9 17.05 13.90 -8.73
N LEU A 10 16.12 13.37 -9.52
CA LEU A 10 15.67 11.97 -9.38
C LEU A 10 16.81 11.00 -9.64
N LYS A 11 17.64 11.28 -10.66
CA LYS A 11 18.84 10.48 -10.94
C LYS A 11 19.80 10.46 -9.75
N GLN A 12 20.06 11.60 -9.13
CA GLN A 12 20.95 11.69 -7.95
C GLN A 12 20.40 10.86 -6.78
N VAL A 13 19.08 10.89 -6.55
CA VAL A 13 18.42 10.07 -5.53
C VAL A 13 18.56 8.59 -5.87
N ASP A 14 18.31 8.19 -7.12
CA ASP A 14 18.44 6.81 -7.56
C ASP A 14 19.88 6.30 -7.46
N ASP A 15 20.85 7.10 -7.88
CA ASP A 15 22.27 6.76 -7.77
C ASP A 15 22.70 6.54 -6.30
N ARG A 16 22.18 7.36 -5.37
CA ARG A 16 22.45 7.23 -3.93
C ARG A 16 21.79 5.99 -3.31
N LEU A 17 20.55 5.73 -3.65
CA LEU A 17 19.76 4.59 -3.12
C LEU A 17 20.10 3.28 -3.85
N GLY A 18 20.55 3.35 -5.08
CA GLY A 18 20.72 2.22 -5.98
C GLY A 18 19.39 1.51 -6.28
N PHE A 19 18.26 2.24 -6.23
CA PHE A 19 16.93 1.63 -6.29
C PHE A 19 16.68 0.94 -7.62
N SER A 20 16.92 1.61 -8.77
CA SER A 20 16.73 1.01 -10.10
C SER A 20 17.59 -0.23 -10.30
N ARG A 21 18.84 -0.22 -9.83
CA ARG A 21 19.73 -1.38 -9.91
C ARG A 21 19.25 -2.53 -9.04
N ARG A 22 18.82 -2.24 -7.80
CA ARG A 22 18.25 -3.25 -6.88
C ARG A 22 16.95 -3.83 -7.43
N PHE A 23 16.11 -2.99 -8.02
CA PHE A 23 14.88 -3.40 -8.66
C PHE A 23 15.16 -4.31 -9.88
N ALA A 24 16.12 -3.93 -10.73
CA ALA A 24 16.53 -4.73 -11.87
C ALA A 24 17.11 -6.10 -11.48
N ALA A 25 17.77 -6.19 -10.32
CA ALA A 25 18.28 -7.45 -9.78
C ALA A 25 17.18 -8.45 -9.38
N CYS A 26 15.91 -8.00 -9.28
CA CYS A 26 14.77 -8.87 -9.06
C CYS A 26 14.23 -9.51 -10.35
N PHE A 27 14.94 -9.36 -11.47
CA PHE A 27 14.57 -9.96 -12.75
C PHE A 27 15.65 -10.91 -13.23
N ARG A 28 15.23 -12.03 -13.80
CA ARG A 28 16.10 -12.97 -14.52
C ARG A 28 15.97 -12.72 -16.02
N ASP A 29 17.10 -12.45 -16.69
CA ASP A 29 17.17 -12.21 -18.13
C ASP A 29 17.55 -13.50 -18.86
N GLU A 30 16.62 -14.12 -19.55
CA GLU A 30 16.82 -15.31 -20.36
C GLU A 30 16.99 -14.99 -21.87
N ARG A 31 17.22 -13.73 -22.21
CA ARG A 31 17.55 -13.33 -23.58
C ARG A 31 18.96 -13.77 -23.93
N HIS A 32 19.15 -14.15 -25.18
CA HIS A 32 20.51 -14.50 -25.66
C HIS A 32 21.42 -13.26 -25.62
N PRO A 33 22.57 -13.28 -24.91
CA PRO A 33 23.39 -12.09 -24.69
C PRO A 33 23.81 -11.34 -25.94
N ALA A 34 24.10 -12.09 -27.04
CA ALA A 34 24.49 -11.49 -28.33
C ALA A 34 23.40 -10.59 -28.96
N PHE A 35 22.13 -10.71 -28.53
CA PHE A 35 21.00 -9.94 -29.07
C PHE A 35 20.48 -8.90 -28.09
N VAL A 36 21.04 -8.79 -26.89
CA VAL A 36 20.64 -7.80 -25.90
C VAL A 36 21.26 -6.43 -26.26
N GLU A 37 20.42 -5.46 -26.64
CA GLU A 37 20.81 -4.07 -26.85
C GLU A 37 20.70 -3.28 -25.54
N TYR A 38 19.58 -3.49 -24.80
CA TYR A 38 19.28 -2.81 -23.54
C TYR A 38 19.26 -3.85 -22.43
N ARG A 39 20.13 -3.69 -21.43
CA ARG A 39 20.14 -4.54 -20.24
C ARG A 39 18.87 -4.32 -19.43
N VAL A 40 18.53 -5.26 -18.55
CA VAL A 40 17.35 -5.12 -17.67
C VAL A 40 17.45 -3.86 -16.80
N GLU A 41 18.66 -3.53 -16.30
CA GLU A 41 18.88 -2.31 -15.53
C GLU A 41 18.59 -1.03 -16.34
N ASP A 42 18.99 -1.00 -17.61
CA ASP A 42 18.72 0.13 -18.50
C ASP A 42 17.20 0.31 -18.71
N LEU A 43 16.47 -0.79 -18.93
CA LEU A 43 15.03 -0.79 -19.14
C LEU A 43 14.28 -0.36 -17.86
N VAL A 44 14.65 -0.93 -16.72
CA VAL A 44 14.04 -0.62 -15.42
C VAL A 44 14.25 0.86 -15.08
N ARG A 45 15.48 1.35 -15.20
CA ARG A 45 15.80 2.76 -14.91
C ARG A 45 15.03 3.70 -15.82
N GLN A 46 15.03 3.43 -17.13
CA GLN A 46 14.27 4.21 -18.10
C GLN A 46 12.77 4.26 -17.72
N ARG A 47 12.21 3.12 -17.36
CA ARG A 47 10.78 3.05 -17.01
C ARG A 47 10.46 3.75 -15.71
N ILE A 48 11.28 3.59 -14.68
CA ILE A 48 11.12 4.28 -13.38
C ILE A 48 11.19 5.79 -13.57
N MET A 49 12.17 6.28 -14.33
CA MET A 49 12.30 7.71 -14.60
C MET A 49 11.13 8.24 -15.42
N GLY A 50 10.67 7.50 -16.44
CA GLY A 50 9.47 7.85 -17.21
C GLY A 50 8.24 7.99 -16.32
N LEU A 51 7.95 6.99 -15.47
CA LEU A 51 6.83 7.02 -14.53
C LEU A 51 6.94 8.20 -13.54
N ALA A 52 8.13 8.45 -13.00
CA ALA A 52 8.36 9.54 -12.04
C ALA A 52 8.15 10.94 -12.67
N LEU A 53 8.37 11.05 -13.98
CA LEU A 53 8.13 12.28 -14.76
C LEU A 53 6.69 12.39 -15.29
N GLY A 54 5.84 11.38 -15.08
CA GLY A 54 4.44 11.39 -15.50
C GLY A 54 4.17 10.75 -16.86
N TYR A 55 5.15 10.10 -17.47
CA TYR A 55 4.99 9.34 -18.72
C TYR A 55 4.53 7.91 -18.40
N GLU A 56 3.23 7.74 -18.20
CA GLU A 56 2.64 6.44 -17.83
C GLU A 56 2.48 5.53 -19.04
N ASP A 57 2.15 6.09 -20.20
CA ASP A 57 1.96 5.34 -21.42
C ASP A 57 3.30 4.90 -22.03
N LEU A 58 3.40 3.63 -22.38
CA LEU A 58 4.58 3.10 -23.08
C LEU A 58 4.78 3.73 -24.46
N ASN A 59 3.72 4.23 -25.09
CA ASN A 59 3.82 4.91 -26.38
C ASN A 59 4.69 6.16 -26.30
N ASP A 60 4.73 6.86 -25.18
CA ASP A 60 5.56 8.04 -24.98
C ASP A 60 7.05 7.72 -25.15
N HIS A 61 7.45 6.50 -24.85
CA HIS A 61 8.83 6.06 -24.97
C HIS A 61 9.34 5.94 -26.43
N ASP A 62 8.46 5.95 -27.42
CA ASP A 62 8.89 6.03 -28.82
C ASP A 62 9.46 7.43 -29.16
N ALA A 63 9.01 8.48 -28.48
CA ALA A 63 9.59 9.83 -28.54
C ALA A 63 10.73 9.99 -27.50
N LEU A 64 10.49 9.61 -26.25
CA LEU A 64 11.44 9.78 -25.13
C LEU A 64 12.77 9.05 -25.36
N ARG A 65 12.80 7.99 -26.18
CA ARG A 65 14.04 7.26 -26.51
C ARG A 65 15.09 8.13 -27.21
N HIS A 66 14.69 9.28 -27.73
CA HIS A 66 15.55 10.26 -28.39
C HIS A 66 15.78 11.50 -27.55
N ASP A 67 15.15 11.62 -26.38
CA ASP A 67 15.32 12.76 -25.49
C ASP A 67 16.66 12.68 -24.75
N PRO A 68 17.52 13.72 -24.85
CA PRO A 68 18.86 13.69 -24.24
C PRO A 68 18.80 13.73 -22.70
N VAL A 69 17.75 14.31 -22.09
CA VAL A 69 17.60 14.33 -20.62
C VAL A 69 17.21 12.94 -20.13
N MET A 70 16.26 12.26 -20.83
CA MET A 70 15.94 10.86 -20.54
C MET A 70 17.16 9.95 -20.72
N GLY A 71 18.00 10.19 -21.74
CA GLY A 71 19.26 9.48 -21.93
C GLY A 71 20.20 9.69 -20.75
N LEU A 72 20.36 10.93 -20.30
CA LEU A 72 21.21 11.28 -19.17
C LEU A 72 20.74 10.63 -17.86
N VAL A 73 19.45 10.73 -17.52
CA VAL A 73 18.92 10.20 -16.26
C VAL A 73 18.86 8.68 -16.27
N SER A 74 18.68 8.07 -17.43
CA SER A 74 18.75 6.61 -17.61
C SER A 74 20.19 6.06 -17.70
N GLY A 75 21.18 6.94 -17.77
CA GLY A 75 22.60 6.56 -17.85
C GLY A 75 23.05 6.08 -19.23
N ARG A 76 22.32 6.41 -20.29
CA ARG A 76 22.65 6.05 -21.70
C ARG A 76 22.44 7.23 -22.63
N LEU A 77 23.51 7.72 -23.21
CA LEU A 77 23.48 8.84 -24.16
C LEU A 77 23.56 8.40 -25.63
N SER A 78 23.90 7.12 -25.90
CA SER A 78 24.01 6.55 -27.23
C SER A 78 23.60 5.09 -27.27
N GLY A 79 23.18 4.60 -28.41
CA GLY A 79 22.95 3.16 -28.63
C GLY A 79 24.24 2.35 -28.55
N GLY A 80 24.14 1.09 -28.16
CA GLY A 80 25.26 0.16 -28.12
C GLY A 80 25.60 -0.39 -29.52
N ARG A 81 24.68 -0.27 -30.48
CA ARG A 81 24.87 -0.68 -31.88
C ARG A 81 24.59 0.47 -32.84
N ALA A 82 25.21 0.40 -34.01
CA ALA A 82 24.91 1.33 -35.08
C ALA A 82 23.39 1.30 -35.39
N ASN A 83 22.80 2.47 -35.58
CA ASN A 83 21.37 2.67 -35.84
C ASN A 83 20.40 2.34 -34.69
N CYS A 84 20.90 2.04 -33.48
CA CYS A 84 20.07 1.94 -32.30
C CYS A 84 19.97 3.28 -31.57
N ALA A 85 18.76 3.62 -31.09
CA ALA A 85 18.60 4.78 -30.21
C ALA A 85 19.25 4.54 -28.84
N ALA A 86 19.55 5.61 -28.11
CA ALA A 86 20.12 5.51 -26.76
C ALA A 86 19.25 4.69 -25.82
N LEU A 87 17.94 4.87 -25.89
CA LEU A 87 16.95 4.22 -25.03
C LEU A 87 16.02 3.30 -25.79
N ALA A 88 15.36 2.41 -25.06
CA ALA A 88 14.40 1.45 -25.60
C ALA A 88 13.08 2.13 -26.00
N GLY A 89 12.48 1.65 -27.09
CA GLY A 89 11.10 2.01 -27.46
C GLY A 89 10.06 1.14 -26.77
N LYS A 90 8.77 1.49 -26.96
CA LYS A 90 7.62 0.85 -26.33
C LYS A 90 7.61 -0.67 -26.38
N SER A 91 7.90 -1.26 -27.55
CA SER A 91 7.85 -2.73 -27.70
C SER A 91 8.85 -3.47 -26.82
N THR A 92 10.01 -2.86 -26.54
CA THR A 92 11.02 -3.45 -25.66
C THR A 92 10.63 -3.29 -24.19
N LEU A 93 10.10 -2.13 -23.81
CA LEU A 93 9.58 -1.90 -22.44
C LEU A 93 8.33 -2.73 -22.16
N ASN A 94 7.45 -2.93 -23.14
CA ASN A 94 6.30 -3.82 -22.98
C ASN A 94 6.72 -5.25 -22.61
N ARG A 95 7.83 -5.76 -23.15
CA ARG A 95 8.36 -7.08 -22.79
C ARG A 95 8.90 -7.13 -21.35
N LEU A 96 9.32 -6.00 -20.77
CA LEU A 96 9.65 -5.91 -19.37
C LEU A 96 8.38 -5.92 -18.49
N GLU A 97 7.36 -5.14 -18.85
CA GLU A 97 6.12 -5.04 -18.08
C GLU A 97 5.24 -6.30 -18.18
N CYS A 98 5.25 -6.97 -19.32
CA CYS A 98 4.56 -8.25 -19.49
C CYS A 98 5.38 -9.45 -18.99
N SER A 99 6.41 -9.23 -18.17
CA SER A 99 7.21 -10.31 -17.59
C SER A 99 6.33 -11.21 -16.71
N GLY A 100 6.23 -12.50 -17.10
CA GLY A 100 5.48 -13.51 -16.36
C GLY A 100 6.37 -14.28 -15.39
N GLN A 101 5.80 -15.33 -14.78
CA GLN A 101 6.56 -16.27 -13.92
C GLN A 101 7.43 -17.23 -14.72
N GLN A 102 7.20 -17.37 -16.02
CA GLN A 102 7.96 -18.24 -16.91
C GLN A 102 8.26 -17.52 -18.21
N ALA A 103 9.43 -17.83 -18.80
CA ALA A 103 9.79 -17.31 -20.11
C ALA A 103 8.90 -17.91 -21.21
N ASP A 104 8.48 -17.08 -22.13
CA ASP A 104 7.84 -17.49 -23.37
C ASP A 104 8.68 -17.06 -24.61
N ARG A 105 8.11 -17.22 -25.77
CA ARG A 105 8.77 -16.82 -27.04
C ARG A 105 9.10 -15.33 -27.11
N TYR A 106 8.27 -14.47 -26.47
CA TYR A 106 8.35 -13.01 -26.59
C TYR A 106 8.85 -12.36 -25.29
N CYS A 107 8.46 -12.90 -24.14
CA CYS A 107 8.78 -12.37 -22.81
C CYS A 107 9.83 -13.28 -22.16
N ARG A 108 11.11 -12.90 -22.26
CA ARG A 108 12.25 -13.63 -21.72
C ARG A 108 12.93 -12.92 -20.51
N ILE A 109 12.33 -11.85 -20.06
CA ILE A 109 12.67 -11.20 -18.82
C ILE A 109 11.65 -11.66 -17.79
N ILE A 110 12.09 -12.31 -16.72
CA ILE A 110 11.22 -12.95 -15.73
C ILE A 110 11.34 -12.20 -14.42
N ALA A 111 10.20 -11.76 -13.87
CA ALA A 111 10.15 -11.11 -12.58
C ALA A 111 10.18 -12.15 -11.45
N ASP A 112 11.06 -11.94 -10.47
CA ASP A 112 11.00 -12.62 -9.18
C ASP A 112 10.14 -11.80 -8.23
N HIS A 113 8.88 -12.20 -8.06
CA HIS A 113 7.90 -11.49 -7.24
C HIS A 113 8.26 -11.48 -5.75
N ASP A 114 8.92 -12.54 -5.25
CA ASP A 114 9.35 -12.60 -3.85
C ASP A 114 10.51 -11.64 -3.61
N ALA A 115 11.47 -11.58 -4.54
CA ALA A 115 12.57 -10.61 -4.50
C ALA A 115 12.05 -9.16 -4.58
N LEU A 116 11.11 -8.89 -5.49
CA LEU A 116 10.46 -7.56 -5.59
C LEU A 116 9.75 -7.19 -4.29
N ALA A 117 8.98 -8.10 -3.72
CA ALA A 117 8.28 -7.88 -2.47
C ALA A 117 9.25 -7.65 -1.29
N ALA A 118 10.39 -8.34 -1.27
CA ALA A 118 11.42 -8.17 -0.25
C ALA A 118 12.20 -6.85 -0.42
N LEU A 119 12.33 -6.36 -1.64
CA LEU A 119 13.08 -5.13 -1.96
C LEU A 119 12.51 -3.91 -1.23
N PHE A 120 11.20 -3.69 -1.25
CA PHE A 120 10.58 -2.54 -0.61
C PHE A 120 10.86 -2.48 0.88
N VAL A 121 10.75 -3.63 1.57
CA VAL A 121 11.07 -3.74 3.00
C VAL A 121 12.57 -3.49 3.25
N SER A 122 13.46 -3.98 2.37
CA SER A 122 14.90 -3.73 2.47
C SER A 122 15.22 -2.25 2.31
N VAL A 123 14.62 -1.58 1.31
CA VAL A 123 14.80 -0.14 1.10
C VAL A 123 14.35 0.65 2.33
N PHE A 124 13.19 0.31 2.90
CA PHE A 124 12.72 0.92 4.14
C PHE A 124 13.72 0.74 5.28
N MET A 125 14.21 -0.48 5.50
CA MET A 125 15.15 -0.75 6.59
C MET A 125 16.48 -0.02 6.42
N ASP A 126 16.93 0.18 5.18
CA ASP A 126 18.19 0.85 4.87
C ASP A 126 18.14 2.38 5.07
N GLN A 127 16.93 2.97 5.18
CA GLN A 127 16.76 4.38 5.55
C GLN A 127 16.97 4.64 7.05
N HIS A 128 17.11 3.59 7.86
CA HIS A 128 17.27 3.70 9.30
C HIS A 128 18.68 3.32 9.74
N GLU A 129 19.42 4.25 10.30
CA GLU A 129 20.73 3.98 10.89
C GLU A 129 20.66 3.06 12.11
N ARG A 130 19.55 3.13 12.85
CA ARG A 130 19.28 2.32 14.04
C ARG A 130 17.88 1.73 13.99
N ALA A 131 17.67 0.60 14.65
CA ALA A 131 16.35 0.01 14.78
C ALA A 131 15.37 0.99 15.43
N PRO A 132 14.21 1.27 14.82
CA PRO A 132 13.17 2.06 15.47
C PRO A 132 12.59 1.30 16.67
N THR A 133 12.09 2.02 17.66
CA THR A 133 11.47 1.40 18.86
C THR A 133 10.14 0.73 18.51
N ARG A 134 9.42 1.27 17.54
CA ARG A 134 8.13 0.76 17.06
C ARG A 134 7.98 1.04 15.56
N ILE A 135 7.40 0.09 14.85
CA ILE A 135 7.00 0.19 13.45
C ILE A 135 5.48 0.00 13.38
N ILE A 136 4.80 0.89 12.68
CA ILE A 136 3.36 0.80 12.41
C ILE A 136 3.21 0.40 10.94
N LEU A 137 2.53 -0.72 10.72
CA LEU A 137 2.17 -1.21 9.39
C LEU A 137 0.73 -0.82 9.10
N ASP A 138 0.54 0.19 8.28
CA ASP A 138 -0.77 0.64 7.82
C ASP A 138 -1.19 -0.20 6.62
N VAL A 139 -2.30 -0.91 6.77
CA VAL A 139 -2.84 -1.82 5.77
C VAL A 139 -4.12 -1.21 5.20
N ASP A 140 -4.18 -1.08 3.88
CA ASP A 140 -5.35 -0.57 3.17
C ASP A 140 -5.60 -1.32 1.87
N ALA A 141 -6.86 -1.48 1.53
CA ALA A 141 -7.30 -2.03 0.27
C ALA A 141 -8.14 -0.96 -0.45
N THR A 142 -7.70 -0.54 -1.60
CA THR A 142 -8.34 0.54 -2.37
C THR A 142 -8.93 -0.06 -3.64
N ASP A 143 -10.14 0.36 -4.03
CA ASP A 143 -10.72 -0.05 -5.29
C ASP A 143 -10.00 0.61 -6.48
N ASP A 144 -9.67 -0.21 -7.45
CA ASP A 144 -9.15 0.22 -8.74
C ASP A 144 -10.18 -0.15 -9.82
N ARG A 145 -10.94 0.84 -10.26
CA ARG A 145 -12.08 0.64 -11.16
C ARG A 145 -11.62 0.20 -12.52
N ILE A 146 -12.19 -0.91 -12.99
CA ILE A 146 -11.87 -1.49 -14.30
C ILE A 146 -12.88 -1.01 -15.34
N HIS A 147 -12.35 -0.56 -16.47
CA HIS A 147 -13.11 -0.25 -17.66
C HIS A 147 -12.76 -1.30 -18.75
N GLY A 148 -13.76 -2.11 -19.17
CA GLY A 148 -13.57 -3.14 -20.20
C GLY A 148 -13.49 -4.58 -19.66
N HIS A 149 -12.81 -5.45 -20.41
CA HIS A 149 -12.80 -6.91 -20.22
C HIS A 149 -11.44 -7.45 -19.75
N GLN A 150 -10.84 -6.81 -18.74
CA GLN A 150 -9.55 -7.25 -18.21
C GLN A 150 -9.68 -8.56 -17.43
N GLU A 151 -8.65 -9.40 -17.50
CA GLU A 151 -8.58 -10.66 -16.79
C GLU A 151 -8.58 -10.45 -15.27
N GLY A 152 -9.23 -11.34 -14.52
CA GLY A 152 -9.31 -11.26 -13.06
C GLY A 152 -10.20 -10.14 -12.51
N ARG A 153 -10.96 -9.45 -13.37
CA ARG A 153 -11.94 -8.46 -12.91
C ARG A 153 -13.06 -9.13 -12.13
N ALA A 154 -13.49 -8.53 -11.03
CA ALA A 154 -14.61 -9.00 -10.25
C ALA A 154 -15.51 -7.84 -9.79
N PHE A 155 -16.81 -8.11 -9.63
CA PHE A 155 -17.74 -7.13 -9.08
C PHE A 155 -17.59 -7.07 -7.56
N HIS A 156 -17.44 -5.87 -7.03
CA HIS A 156 -17.34 -5.66 -5.58
C HIS A 156 -18.63 -5.03 -5.03
N GLY A 157 -19.35 -5.77 -4.18
CA GLY A 157 -20.67 -5.36 -3.68
C GLY A 157 -20.67 -4.06 -2.87
N TYR A 158 -19.63 -3.78 -2.12
CA TYR A 158 -19.51 -2.52 -1.35
C TYR A 158 -19.30 -1.30 -2.25
N TYR A 159 -18.47 -1.42 -3.29
CA TYR A 159 -18.19 -0.33 -4.21
C TYR A 159 -19.23 -0.21 -5.34
N GLY A 160 -20.01 -1.27 -5.59
CA GLY A 160 -21.09 -1.26 -6.60
C GLY A 160 -20.59 -1.27 -8.06
N HIS A 161 -19.32 -1.63 -8.30
CA HIS A 161 -18.75 -1.72 -9.65
C HIS A 161 -17.69 -2.82 -9.76
N THR A 162 -17.30 -3.11 -10.99
CA THR A 162 -16.22 -4.04 -11.29
C THR A 162 -14.87 -3.36 -11.08
N CYS A 163 -14.01 -3.98 -10.29
CA CYS A 163 -12.70 -3.42 -9.94
C CYS A 163 -11.67 -4.51 -9.61
N TYR A 164 -10.41 -4.12 -9.53
CA TYR A 164 -9.42 -4.79 -8.69
C TYR A 164 -9.46 -4.22 -7.27
N LEU A 165 -8.89 -4.93 -6.32
CA LEU A 165 -8.78 -4.49 -4.93
C LEU A 165 -7.33 -4.61 -4.46
N PRO A 166 -6.41 -3.79 -5.01
CA PRO A 166 -5.01 -3.83 -4.60
C PRO A 166 -4.86 -3.59 -3.10
N LEU A 167 -3.95 -4.36 -2.50
CA LEU A 167 -3.53 -4.22 -1.11
C LEU A 167 -2.26 -3.41 -1.05
N TYR A 168 -2.27 -2.39 -0.21
CA TYR A 168 -1.09 -1.61 0.12
C TYR A 168 -0.75 -1.77 1.59
N ILE A 169 0.55 -1.86 1.89
CA ILE A 169 1.07 -1.83 3.26
C ILE A 169 2.16 -0.77 3.32
N PHE A 170 1.99 0.20 4.22
CA PHE A 170 2.92 1.29 4.42
C PHE A 170 3.48 1.32 5.84
N CYS A 171 4.63 1.97 6.00
CA CYS A 171 5.12 2.46 7.27
C CYS A 171 5.47 3.95 7.13
N GLY A 172 4.60 4.84 7.64
CA GLY A 172 4.67 6.25 7.30
C GLY A 172 4.59 6.46 5.78
N ASP A 173 5.58 7.14 5.20
CA ASP A 173 5.64 7.39 3.75
C ASP A 173 6.28 6.25 2.94
N HIS A 174 6.75 5.19 3.62
CA HIS A 174 7.41 4.06 2.95
C HIS A 174 6.43 2.98 2.53
N LEU A 175 6.35 2.70 1.24
CA LEU A 175 5.63 1.54 0.70
C LEU A 175 6.42 0.26 1.03
N LEU A 176 5.79 -0.70 1.70
CA LEU A 176 6.37 -2.00 2.05
C LEU A 176 5.80 -3.16 1.22
N SER A 177 4.57 -3.02 0.75
CA SER A 177 3.93 -3.98 -0.16
C SER A 177 2.88 -3.27 -1.01
N ALA A 178 2.80 -3.68 -2.29
CA ALA A 178 1.72 -3.35 -3.20
C ALA A 178 1.38 -4.63 -3.96
N THR A 179 0.24 -5.23 -3.66
CA THR A 179 -0.18 -6.51 -4.23
C THR A 179 -1.49 -6.33 -4.98
N LEU A 180 -1.48 -6.53 -6.30
CA LEU A 180 -2.70 -6.52 -7.11
C LEU A 180 -3.55 -7.74 -6.76
N ARG A 181 -4.85 -7.52 -6.51
CA ARG A 181 -5.79 -8.58 -6.13
C ARG A 181 -7.12 -8.41 -6.84
N THR A 182 -7.80 -9.53 -7.05
CA THR A 182 -9.18 -9.53 -7.53
C THR A 182 -10.13 -9.07 -6.42
N ALA A 183 -11.23 -8.43 -6.80
CA ALA A 183 -12.17 -7.83 -5.85
C ALA A 183 -13.14 -8.82 -5.17
N ASP A 184 -13.13 -10.10 -5.57
CA ASP A 184 -13.96 -11.19 -5.03
C ASP A 184 -13.34 -11.89 -3.82
N ARG A 185 -12.17 -11.46 -3.37
CA ARG A 185 -11.42 -12.08 -2.27
C ARG A 185 -11.54 -11.30 -0.96
N ASP A 186 -11.43 -12.01 0.18
CA ASP A 186 -11.44 -11.38 1.51
C ASP A 186 -10.12 -10.62 1.76
N PRO A 187 -10.17 -9.29 1.94
CA PRO A 187 -8.98 -8.46 2.13
C PRO A 187 -8.11 -8.89 3.31
N GLY A 188 -8.74 -9.27 4.42
CA GLY A 188 -8.03 -9.63 5.66
C GLY A 188 -7.33 -10.97 5.57
N LYS A 189 -7.89 -11.94 4.82
CA LYS A 189 -7.27 -13.26 4.66
C LYS A 189 -5.98 -13.19 3.84
N GLU A 190 -5.97 -12.43 2.79
CA GLU A 190 -4.81 -12.31 1.91
C GLU A 190 -3.73 -11.38 2.48
N ALA A 191 -4.12 -10.34 3.23
CA ALA A 191 -3.18 -9.46 3.91
C ALA A 191 -2.25 -10.19 4.88
N LEU A 192 -2.73 -11.31 5.46
CA LEU A 192 -1.94 -12.11 6.39
C LEU A 192 -0.63 -12.63 5.79
N ALA A 193 -0.62 -13.04 4.53
CA ALA A 193 0.58 -13.54 3.87
C ALA A 193 1.65 -12.44 3.74
N ASP A 194 1.25 -11.26 3.28
CA ASP A 194 2.14 -10.10 3.14
C ASP A 194 2.64 -9.61 4.51
N ILE A 195 1.76 -9.52 5.51
CA ILE A 195 2.15 -9.11 6.86
C ILE A 195 3.17 -10.10 7.45
N ARG A 196 2.96 -11.41 7.31
CA ARG A 196 3.90 -12.45 7.77
C ARG A 196 5.28 -12.28 7.15
N ARG A 197 5.34 -12.07 5.84
CA ARG A 197 6.58 -11.85 5.10
C ARG A 197 7.31 -10.60 5.60
N ILE A 198 6.61 -9.47 5.71
CA ILE A 198 7.17 -8.20 6.17
C ILE A 198 7.69 -8.32 7.60
N VAL A 199 6.88 -8.86 8.52
CA VAL A 199 7.24 -9.05 9.93
C VAL A 199 8.47 -9.95 10.07
N LYS A 200 8.52 -11.05 9.33
CA LYS A 200 9.68 -11.96 9.32
C LYS A 200 10.95 -11.22 8.88
N GLN A 201 10.88 -10.47 7.77
CA GLN A 201 12.03 -9.75 7.24
C GLN A 201 12.52 -8.66 8.19
N ILE A 202 11.59 -7.88 8.78
CA ILE A 202 11.94 -6.85 9.76
C ILE A 202 12.60 -7.47 11.00
N ARG A 203 12.05 -8.55 11.53
CA ARG A 203 12.59 -9.21 12.73
C ARG A 203 13.92 -9.90 12.52
N ASN A 204 14.21 -10.36 11.31
CA ASN A 204 15.54 -10.88 10.99
C ASN A 204 16.63 -9.81 11.19
N ARG A 205 16.35 -8.55 10.93
CA ARG A 205 17.29 -7.43 11.12
C ARG A 205 17.14 -6.78 12.51
N TRP A 206 15.89 -6.64 12.99
CA TRP A 206 15.54 -5.96 14.24
C TRP A 206 14.65 -6.84 15.15
N PRO A 207 15.24 -7.84 15.85
CA PRO A 207 14.46 -8.85 16.58
C PRO A 207 13.56 -8.29 17.69
N ARG A 208 13.94 -7.13 18.28
CA ARG A 208 13.26 -6.54 19.44
C ARG A 208 12.29 -5.40 19.08
N VAL A 209 12.11 -5.09 17.80
CA VAL A 209 11.23 -4.01 17.37
C VAL A 209 9.77 -4.35 17.70
N ARG A 210 9.05 -3.38 18.28
CA ARG A 210 7.61 -3.52 18.48
C ARG A 210 6.88 -3.22 17.17
N LEU A 211 5.95 -4.10 16.80
CA LEU A 211 5.17 -3.99 15.56
C LEU A 211 3.70 -3.78 15.90
N LEU A 212 3.06 -2.85 15.21
CA LEU A 212 1.63 -2.59 15.27
C LEU A 212 1.07 -2.64 13.84
N VAL A 213 0.10 -3.51 13.59
CA VAL A 213 -0.67 -3.53 12.34
C VAL A 213 -1.94 -2.70 12.53
N ARG A 214 -2.18 -1.74 11.64
CA ARG A 214 -3.33 -0.85 11.70
C ARG A 214 -4.09 -0.90 10.37
N GLY A 215 -5.42 -1.05 10.44
CA GLY A 215 -6.25 -1.16 9.25
C GLY A 215 -7.72 -0.82 9.52
N ASP A 216 -8.54 -0.83 8.48
CA ASP A 216 -9.97 -0.63 8.60
C ASP A 216 -10.72 -1.87 9.10
N SER A 217 -12.04 -1.85 9.03
CA SER A 217 -12.88 -2.97 9.49
C SER A 217 -12.81 -4.21 8.59
N GLY A 218 -12.31 -4.09 7.39
CA GLY A 218 -12.05 -5.20 6.48
C GLY A 218 -10.97 -6.15 7.00
N PHE A 219 -10.06 -5.63 7.83
CA PHE A 219 -8.94 -6.40 8.41
C PHE A 219 -9.25 -6.99 9.80
N ALA A 220 -10.37 -6.66 10.43
CA ALA A 220 -10.79 -7.24 11.72
C ALA A 220 -11.27 -8.69 11.56
N ARG A 221 -10.40 -9.56 11.07
CA ARG A 221 -10.65 -10.99 10.83
C ARG A 221 -9.92 -11.83 11.86
N ASP A 222 -10.61 -12.84 12.40
CA ASP A 222 -10.05 -13.68 13.46
C ASP A 222 -8.71 -14.33 13.10
N PRO A 223 -8.51 -14.89 11.89
CA PRO A 223 -7.21 -15.47 11.53
C PRO A 223 -6.04 -14.48 11.56
N LEU A 224 -6.27 -13.24 11.13
CA LEU A 224 -5.24 -12.20 11.17
C LEU A 224 -4.96 -11.74 12.61
N MET A 225 -6.02 -11.48 13.38
CA MET A 225 -5.90 -11.05 14.77
C MET A 225 -5.22 -12.12 15.63
N THR A 226 -5.63 -13.38 15.49
CA THR A 226 -5.03 -14.52 16.21
C THR A 226 -3.55 -14.68 15.86
N TRP A 227 -3.21 -14.59 14.57
CA TRP A 227 -1.82 -14.65 14.16
C TRP A 227 -0.99 -13.51 14.76
N CYS A 228 -1.51 -12.30 14.80
CA CYS A 228 -0.85 -11.16 15.44
C CYS A 228 -0.57 -11.45 16.92
N GLU A 229 -1.58 -11.92 17.66
CA GLU A 229 -1.48 -12.30 19.08
C GLU A 229 -0.41 -13.38 19.31
N ASP A 230 -0.46 -14.44 18.52
CA ASP A 230 0.46 -15.59 18.65
C ASP A 230 1.92 -15.23 18.26
N ASN A 231 2.10 -14.15 17.49
CA ASN A 231 3.42 -13.70 17.04
C ASN A 231 3.88 -12.39 17.69
N HIS A 232 3.28 -11.96 18.79
CA HIS A 232 3.64 -10.73 19.52
C HIS A 232 3.68 -9.49 18.59
N VAL A 233 2.70 -9.38 17.72
CA VAL A 233 2.44 -8.23 16.87
C VAL A 233 1.18 -7.56 17.39
N ASP A 234 1.26 -6.30 17.77
CA ASP A 234 0.06 -5.56 18.14
C ASP A 234 -0.80 -5.28 16.91
N PHE A 235 -2.11 -5.15 17.13
CA PHE A 235 -3.02 -4.68 16.08
C PHE A 235 -4.01 -3.64 16.58
N LEU A 236 -4.52 -2.86 15.64
CA LEU A 236 -5.53 -1.83 15.83
C LEU A 236 -6.41 -1.74 14.58
N PHE A 237 -7.55 -2.40 14.58
CA PHE A 237 -8.45 -2.46 13.44
C PHE A 237 -9.77 -1.78 13.71
N GLY A 238 -10.35 -1.16 12.68
CA GLY A 238 -11.75 -0.81 12.71
C GLY A 238 -12.61 -2.03 12.99
N LEU A 239 -13.77 -1.83 13.59
CA LEU A 239 -14.74 -2.90 13.82
C LEU A 239 -16.12 -2.45 13.35
N ALA A 240 -16.76 -3.23 12.48
CA ALA A 240 -18.10 -2.95 12.01
C ALA A 240 -19.10 -3.01 13.19
N GLY A 241 -19.93 -1.99 13.30
CA GLY A 241 -20.98 -1.93 14.32
C GLY A 241 -22.08 -2.97 14.07
N ASN A 242 -22.65 -3.47 15.14
CA ASN A 242 -23.84 -4.34 15.11
C ASN A 242 -24.74 -4.05 16.32
N THR A 243 -25.96 -4.61 16.32
CA THR A 243 -26.95 -4.37 17.36
C THR A 243 -26.42 -4.61 18.77
N ARG A 244 -25.71 -5.72 19.00
CA ARG A 244 -25.13 -6.05 20.32
C ARG A 244 -24.07 -5.03 20.78
N LEU A 245 -23.25 -4.50 19.87
CA LEU A 245 -22.29 -3.45 20.18
C LEU A 245 -22.99 -2.13 20.48
N TYR A 246 -24.05 -1.80 19.76
CA TYR A 246 -24.86 -0.61 20.05
C TYR A 246 -25.56 -0.70 21.39
N GLU A 247 -26.13 -1.85 21.73
CA GLU A 247 -26.72 -2.12 23.06
C GLU A 247 -25.67 -1.99 24.16
N ARG A 248 -24.44 -2.49 23.93
CA ARG A 248 -23.35 -2.43 24.91
C ARG A 248 -22.94 -1.00 25.29
N ILE A 249 -23.14 -0.03 24.41
CA ILE A 249 -22.79 1.39 24.64
C ILE A 249 -24.04 2.29 24.75
N ALA A 250 -25.20 1.72 25.05
CA ALA A 250 -26.45 2.49 25.09
C ALA A 250 -26.42 3.60 26.14
N SER A 251 -25.88 3.33 27.34
CA SER A 251 -25.71 4.34 28.41
C SER A 251 -24.78 5.47 27.97
N LEU A 252 -23.58 5.15 27.47
CA LEU A 252 -22.65 6.13 26.92
C LEU A 252 -23.28 6.98 25.82
N SER A 253 -24.08 6.35 24.94
CA SER A 253 -24.76 7.05 23.85
C SER A 253 -25.83 8.03 24.38
N ALA A 254 -26.54 7.67 25.45
CA ALA A 254 -27.50 8.54 26.11
C ALA A 254 -26.81 9.73 26.79
N GLU A 255 -25.76 9.48 27.56
CA GLU A 255 -24.96 10.53 28.21
C GLU A 255 -24.42 11.57 27.20
N VAL A 256 -23.84 11.11 26.09
CA VAL A 256 -23.31 11.98 25.03
C VAL A 256 -24.42 12.80 24.34
N ARG A 257 -25.61 12.19 24.15
CA ARG A 257 -26.77 12.92 23.61
C ARG A 257 -27.22 14.02 24.56
N ASP A 258 -27.32 13.73 25.85
CA ASP A 258 -27.83 14.64 26.87
C ASP A 258 -26.82 15.80 27.10
N GLU A 259 -25.51 15.50 27.04
CA GLU A 259 -24.45 16.51 27.03
C GLU A 259 -24.57 17.44 25.82
N ALA A 260 -24.79 16.88 24.62
CA ALA A 260 -24.97 17.69 23.42
C ALA A 260 -26.23 18.56 23.48
N ALA A 261 -27.32 18.03 24.03
CA ALA A 261 -28.57 18.78 24.23
C ALA A 261 -28.39 19.93 25.22
N THR A 262 -27.65 19.71 26.31
CA THR A 262 -27.40 20.71 27.35
C THR A 262 -26.44 21.82 26.88
N THR A 263 -25.40 21.43 26.14
CA THR A 263 -24.36 22.38 25.71
C THR A 263 -24.65 23.07 24.38
N GLY A 264 -25.59 22.52 23.60
CA GLY A 264 -25.84 22.96 22.21
C GLY A 264 -24.67 22.68 21.24
N LYS A 265 -23.67 21.91 21.66
CA LYS A 265 -22.46 21.58 20.91
C LYS A 265 -22.37 20.08 20.65
N ALA A 266 -21.53 19.71 19.68
CA ALA A 266 -21.20 18.29 19.49
C ALA A 266 -20.51 17.71 20.72
N ALA A 267 -20.98 16.54 21.20
CA ALA A 267 -20.39 15.83 22.33
C ALA A 267 -19.85 14.46 21.90
N ARG A 268 -18.83 13.96 22.65
CA ARG A 268 -18.16 12.69 22.39
C ARG A 268 -17.82 11.96 23.66
N GLY A 269 -18.17 10.68 23.70
CA GLY A 269 -17.79 9.78 24.76
C GLY A 269 -17.02 8.56 24.24
N PHE A 270 -16.20 7.97 25.10
CA PHE A 270 -15.41 6.79 24.79
C PHE A 270 -15.57 5.75 25.88
N ALA A 271 -15.66 4.49 25.48
CA ALA A 271 -15.67 3.35 26.39
C ALA A 271 -14.72 2.27 25.91
N SER A 272 -14.22 1.47 26.85
CA SER A 272 -13.38 0.31 26.55
C SER A 272 -13.92 -0.89 27.31
N PHE A 273 -14.04 -2.03 26.61
CA PHE A 273 -14.55 -3.27 27.17
C PHE A 273 -14.04 -4.50 26.41
N ASP A 274 -14.07 -5.64 27.07
CA ASP A 274 -13.77 -6.90 26.44
C ASP A 274 -14.98 -7.41 25.67
N TRP A 275 -14.73 -7.92 24.44
CA TRP A 275 -15.74 -8.35 23.51
C TRP A 275 -15.38 -9.65 22.84
N ILE A 276 -16.39 -10.44 22.53
CA ILE A 276 -16.32 -11.61 21.67
C ILE A 276 -17.55 -11.66 20.76
N THR A 277 -17.35 -12.02 19.51
CA THR A 277 -18.47 -12.31 18.59
C THR A 277 -19.07 -13.68 18.91
N LYS A 278 -20.29 -13.99 18.40
CA LYS A 278 -20.92 -15.28 18.69
C LYS A 278 -20.10 -16.44 18.12
N ASP A 279 -19.74 -16.36 16.83
CA ASP A 279 -19.24 -17.52 16.08
C ASP A 279 -17.95 -17.23 15.29
N SER A 280 -17.52 -15.96 15.18
CA SER A 280 -16.42 -15.59 14.27
C SER A 280 -15.09 -15.27 14.95
N TRP A 281 -15.07 -15.12 16.28
CA TRP A 281 -13.85 -14.89 17.04
C TRP A 281 -13.57 -16.03 18.01
N THR A 282 -12.33 -16.48 18.00
CA THR A 282 -11.86 -17.55 18.91
C THR A 282 -11.52 -17.04 20.30
N ARG A 283 -11.30 -15.73 20.47
CA ARG A 283 -10.83 -15.10 21.71
C ARG A 283 -11.60 -13.82 22.04
N ARG A 284 -11.67 -13.48 23.33
CA ARG A 284 -12.08 -12.16 23.76
C ARG A 284 -10.98 -11.15 23.43
N ARG A 285 -11.39 -9.98 22.93
CA ARG A 285 -10.46 -8.90 22.58
C ARG A 285 -10.98 -7.57 23.09
N ARG A 286 -10.08 -6.67 23.42
CA ARG A 286 -10.41 -5.31 23.79
C ARG A 286 -11.01 -4.55 22.63
N VAL A 287 -12.20 -4.00 22.86
CA VAL A 287 -12.88 -3.08 21.95
C VAL A 287 -12.94 -1.70 22.58
N VAL A 288 -12.64 -0.68 21.79
CA VAL A 288 -12.89 0.72 22.14
C VAL A 288 -14.02 1.22 21.28
N ALA A 289 -15.02 1.81 21.94
CA ALA A 289 -16.16 2.43 21.31
C ALA A 289 -16.06 3.95 21.40
N LYS A 290 -16.43 4.64 20.32
CA LYS A 290 -16.70 6.07 20.27
C LYS A 290 -18.18 6.28 20.06
N ALA A 291 -18.85 7.00 20.94
CA ALA A 291 -20.16 7.58 20.75
C ALA A 291 -20.00 9.07 20.44
N GLU A 292 -20.65 9.59 19.42
CA GLU A 292 -20.66 11.01 19.07
C GLU A 292 -22.07 11.44 18.70
N TRP A 293 -22.47 12.60 19.22
CA TRP A 293 -23.70 13.28 18.84
C TRP A 293 -23.37 14.61 18.18
N ARG A 294 -23.76 14.76 16.94
CA ARG A 294 -23.45 15.96 16.13
C ARG A 294 -24.57 16.25 15.15
N HIS A 295 -25.00 17.51 15.07
CA HIS A 295 -26.06 17.97 14.16
C HIS A 295 -27.36 17.14 14.27
N GLY A 296 -27.77 16.78 15.50
CA GLY A 296 -28.96 15.98 15.74
C GLY A 296 -28.84 14.49 15.38
N ASN A 297 -27.65 14.05 14.97
CA ASN A 297 -27.43 12.68 14.53
C ASN A 297 -26.43 11.95 15.44
N ARG A 298 -26.66 10.65 15.53
CA ARG A 298 -25.85 9.70 16.31
C ARG A 298 -24.78 9.05 15.42
N TYR A 299 -23.53 9.08 15.86
CA TYR A 299 -22.40 8.44 15.18
C TYR A 299 -21.67 7.52 16.16
N HIS A 300 -21.70 6.21 15.90
CA HIS A 300 -20.97 5.22 16.66
C HIS A 300 -19.84 4.63 15.80
N ARG A 301 -18.66 4.43 16.40
CA ARG A 301 -17.52 3.75 15.78
C ARG A 301 -16.87 2.84 16.82
N PHE A 302 -16.33 1.75 16.31
CA PHE A 302 -15.66 0.75 17.14
C PHE A 302 -14.31 0.39 16.54
N ILE A 303 -13.34 0.10 17.39
CA ILE A 303 -12.05 -0.45 17.04
C ILE A 303 -11.74 -1.62 17.96
N VAL A 304 -10.97 -2.59 17.47
CA VAL A 304 -10.49 -3.75 18.20
C VAL A 304 -8.97 -3.75 18.26
N THR A 305 -8.37 -4.15 19.38
CA THR A 305 -6.93 -4.03 19.59
C THR A 305 -6.39 -5.01 20.63
N THR A 306 -5.08 -5.31 20.51
CA THR A 306 -4.27 -5.98 21.56
C THR A 306 -3.70 -5.01 22.58
N LEU A 307 -3.65 -3.70 22.30
CA LEU A 307 -3.04 -2.72 23.20
C LEU A 307 -3.76 -2.69 24.55
N PRO A 308 -3.05 -2.88 25.68
CA PRO A 308 -3.67 -3.02 26.98
C PRO A 308 -4.31 -1.73 27.49
N GLN A 309 -5.32 -1.87 28.36
CA GLN A 309 -6.12 -0.74 28.85
C GLN A 309 -5.30 0.27 29.66
N GLY A 310 -4.31 -0.19 30.41
CA GLY A 310 -3.46 0.67 31.26
C GLY A 310 -2.43 1.51 30.52
N THR A 311 -2.15 1.20 29.24
CA THR A 311 -1.13 1.90 28.44
C THR A 311 -1.68 2.93 27.48
N SER A 312 -2.99 2.92 27.22
CA SER A 312 -3.61 3.84 26.26
C SER A 312 -5.06 4.11 26.61
N GLU A 313 -5.36 5.38 26.92
CA GLU A 313 -6.73 5.83 27.11
C GLU A 313 -7.57 5.61 25.85
N PRO A 314 -8.87 5.25 25.96
CA PRO A 314 -9.73 4.98 24.83
C PRO A 314 -9.79 6.12 23.81
N ARG A 315 -9.88 7.37 24.29
CA ARG A 315 -9.90 8.57 23.44
C ARG A 315 -8.60 8.72 22.64
N HIS A 316 -7.45 8.65 23.33
CA HIS A 316 -6.14 8.76 22.69
C HIS A 316 -5.93 7.67 21.64
N LEU A 317 -6.29 6.43 22.00
CA LEU A 317 -6.14 5.29 21.09
C LEU A 317 -6.98 5.47 19.81
N TYR A 318 -8.21 5.97 19.96
CA TYR A 318 -9.07 6.21 18.82
C TYR A 318 -8.63 7.45 18.00
N GLU A 319 -8.51 8.60 18.64
CA GLU A 319 -8.31 9.88 17.94
C GLU A 319 -6.87 10.07 17.45
N GLN A 320 -5.86 9.66 18.23
CA GLN A 320 -4.45 9.91 17.90
C GLN A 320 -3.76 8.72 17.23
N VAL A 321 -4.13 7.49 17.59
CA VAL A 321 -3.46 6.33 17.02
C VAL A 321 -4.24 5.76 15.85
N TYR A 322 -5.56 5.52 16.00
CA TYR A 322 -6.35 4.93 14.92
C TYR A 322 -6.63 5.92 13.78
N CYS A 323 -7.07 7.13 14.10
CA CYS A 323 -7.41 8.13 13.08
C CYS A 323 -6.20 8.63 12.28
N ALA A 324 -4.99 8.59 12.83
CA ALA A 324 -3.76 8.90 12.10
C ALA A 324 -3.47 7.97 10.90
N ARG A 325 -4.24 6.88 10.75
CA ARG A 325 -4.24 6.05 9.54
C ARG A 325 -4.67 6.83 8.28
N GLY A 326 -5.48 7.87 8.45
CA GLY A 326 -5.99 8.67 7.34
C GLY A 326 -4.91 9.35 6.49
N ASP A 327 -3.74 9.58 7.04
CA ASP A 327 -2.63 10.23 6.33
C ASP A 327 -2.10 9.34 5.20
N MET A 328 -2.05 8.01 5.40
CA MET A 328 -1.67 7.06 4.38
C MET A 328 -2.68 7.00 3.21
N CYS A 329 -3.99 6.95 3.51
CA CYS A 329 -5.03 6.98 2.47
C CYS A 329 -4.93 8.24 1.62
N GLN A 330 -4.46 9.36 2.19
CA GLN A 330 -4.20 10.60 1.42
C GLN A 330 -2.97 10.47 0.52
N VAL A 331 -1.91 9.79 0.93
CA VAL A 331 -0.73 9.55 0.09
C VAL A 331 -1.13 8.72 -1.14
N VAL A 332 -1.85 7.63 -0.95
CA VAL A 332 -2.36 6.80 -2.05
C VAL A 332 -3.31 7.64 -2.95
N ARG A 333 -4.29 8.33 -2.38
CA ARG A 333 -5.23 9.15 -3.13
C ARG A 333 -4.58 10.34 -3.83
N ARG A 334 -3.61 11.02 -3.24
CA ARG A 334 -2.88 12.12 -3.89
C ARG A 334 -2.09 11.60 -5.09
N HIS A 335 -1.51 10.40 -5.00
CA HIS A 335 -0.84 9.77 -6.13
C HIS A 335 -1.79 9.48 -7.29
N TRP A 336 -3.01 9.01 -7.01
CA TRP A 336 -4.02 8.71 -8.02
C TRP A 336 -4.78 9.95 -8.53
N HIS A 337 -5.05 10.95 -7.68
CA HIS A 337 -5.83 12.13 -8.07
C HIS A 337 -5.00 13.26 -8.68
N ASN A 338 -3.73 13.41 -8.31
CA ASN A 338 -2.83 14.39 -8.93
C ASN A 338 -2.35 13.97 -10.32
N ARG A 339 -2.48 12.70 -10.66
CA ARG A 339 -2.35 12.21 -12.03
C ARG A 339 -3.71 12.37 -12.69
N GLY A 340 -3.97 13.60 -13.16
CA GLY A 340 -5.22 13.92 -13.80
C GLY A 340 -5.54 12.93 -14.91
N PHE A 341 -6.44 11.98 -14.63
CA PHE A 341 -7.26 11.41 -15.67
C PHE A 341 -8.02 12.59 -16.30
N ARG A 342 -7.43 13.20 -17.31
CA ARG A 342 -8.17 14.06 -18.22
C ARG A 342 -9.27 13.17 -18.79
N ARG A 343 -10.50 13.40 -18.35
CA ARG A 343 -11.67 12.84 -19.03
C ARG A 343 -11.49 13.18 -20.51
N PRO A 344 -11.59 12.21 -21.44
CA PRO A 344 -11.69 12.56 -22.83
C PRO A 344 -12.87 13.50 -22.94
N VAL A 345 -12.60 14.69 -23.44
CA VAL A 345 -13.65 15.64 -23.83
C VAL A 345 -14.39 14.95 -24.95
N SER A 346 -15.69 14.68 -24.73
CA SER A 346 -16.65 14.14 -25.67
C SER A 346 -16.68 14.90 -26.98
#